data_a54ec40f0af6aadd749a9e9dd0e6e95c
#
_entry.id   a54ec40f0af6aadd749a9e9dd0e6e95c
#
_cell.length_a   1.000
_cell.length_b   1.000
_cell.length_c   1.000
_cell.angle_alpha   90.00
_cell.angle_beta   90.00
_cell.angle_gamma   90.00
#
_symmetry.space_group_name_H-M   'P 1'
#
loop_
_entity.id
_entity.type
_entity.pdbx_description
1 polymer ?
#
loop_
_entity_poly.entity_id
_entity_poly.type
_entity_poly.pdbx_seq_one_letter_code
_entity_poly.pdbx_strand_id
1 'polypeptide(L)'
;LDWISIHEYWDPLQEKNQCATYEEAMAYTNHVDDSIENIQGLLTAMNLKGKIKIAFDEWNLRSWYHPNVFHQPMGVTKEEYLTPRDENDQNATYTMADAVFSACFLNACNRHCDVVKMANFAPTVNTRGCIFTYDEGIVLRSTYHVFDLYVNLLGDTVVDCWCEDAPKMTVKSKAGALEE
;
A
#
# COMPACT_ATOMS: atom_id res chain seq x y z
N LEU A 1 6.44 -9.74 24.14
CA LEU A 1 6.03 -9.29 22.82
C LEU A 1 7.22 -8.58 22.15
N ASP A 2 7.59 -9.03 20.95
CA ASP A 2 8.76 -8.48 20.23
C ASP A 2 8.33 -7.62 19.03
N TRP A 3 7.10 -7.79 18.59
CA TRP A 3 6.53 -7.16 17.42
C TRP A 3 5.13 -6.62 17.66
N ILE A 4 4.81 -5.51 17.02
CA ILE A 4 3.45 -5.02 16.83
C ILE A 4 3.12 -5.10 15.35
N SER A 5 1.98 -5.73 15.04
CA SER A 5 1.46 -5.87 13.68
C SER A 5 0.62 -4.65 13.32
N ILE A 6 0.81 -4.16 12.11
CA ILE A 6 -0.01 -3.12 11.49
C ILE A 6 -0.39 -3.60 10.10
N HIS A 7 -1.67 -3.49 9.77
CA HIS A 7 -2.17 -3.65 8.40
C HIS A 7 -2.45 -2.26 7.83
N GLU A 8 -1.89 -1.98 6.66
CA GLU A 8 -2.08 -0.70 5.99
C GLU A 8 -2.61 -0.91 4.57
N TYR A 9 -3.89 -0.67 4.41
CA TYR A 9 -4.55 -0.74 3.13
C TYR A 9 -5.27 0.56 2.86
N TRP A 10 -5.00 1.18 1.75
CA TRP A 10 -5.81 2.29 1.33
C TRP A 10 -6.99 1.81 0.49
N ASP A 11 -8.17 2.04 1.00
CA ASP A 11 -9.41 1.59 0.40
C ASP A 11 -10.50 2.68 0.45
N PRO A 12 -10.41 3.73 -0.39
CA PRO A 12 -11.40 4.79 -0.40
C PRO A 12 -12.75 4.35 -0.98
N LEU A 13 -12.86 3.13 -1.50
CA LEU A 13 -14.13 2.63 -2.03
C LEU A 13 -15.18 2.34 -0.96
N GLN A 14 -14.78 2.28 0.31
CA GLN A 14 -15.73 2.00 1.41
C GLN A 14 -16.86 3.02 1.49
N GLU A 15 -16.65 4.21 1.01
CA GLU A 15 -17.61 5.29 1.15
C GLU A 15 -18.44 5.62 -0.08
N LYS A 16 -18.55 4.93 -1.13
CA LYS A 16 -19.52 5.27 -2.23
C LYS A 16 -19.23 4.61 -3.59
N ASN A 17 -18.51 3.52 -3.65
CA ASN A 17 -18.14 2.88 -4.93
C ASN A 17 -17.45 3.84 -5.93
N GLN A 18 -16.69 4.79 -5.42
CA GLN A 18 -15.99 5.75 -6.25
C GLN A 18 -14.48 5.47 -6.19
N CYS A 19 -13.92 5.21 -7.34
CA CYS A 19 -12.47 5.08 -7.46
C CYS A 19 -11.80 6.40 -7.08
N ALA A 20 -10.70 6.29 -6.35
CA ALA A 20 -9.84 7.42 -6.09
C ALA A 20 -9.13 7.88 -7.38
N THR A 21 -8.69 9.12 -7.41
CA THR A 21 -7.81 9.61 -8.46
C THR A 21 -6.36 9.14 -8.20
N TYR A 22 -5.51 9.29 -9.20
CA TYR A 22 -4.08 9.04 -9.04
C TYR A 22 -3.47 9.91 -7.95
N GLU A 23 -3.83 11.18 -7.93
CA GLU A 23 -3.36 12.16 -6.97
C GLU A 23 -3.77 11.79 -5.54
N GLU A 24 -5.02 11.38 -5.36
CA GLU A 24 -5.49 10.89 -4.06
C GLU A 24 -4.70 9.66 -3.59
N ALA A 25 -4.37 8.75 -4.51
CA ALA A 25 -3.58 7.56 -4.20
C ALA A 25 -2.16 7.93 -3.76
N MET A 26 -1.55 8.91 -4.40
CA MET A 26 -0.20 9.35 -4.07
C MET A 26 -0.17 10.14 -2.75
N ALA A 27 -1.12 11.04 -2.55
CA ALA A 27 -1.23 11.81 -1.30
C ALA A 27 -1.43 10.90 -0.07
N TYR A 28 -2.15 9.79 -0.24
CA TYR A 28 -2.36 8.85 0.86
C TYR A 28 -1.08 8.22 1.40
N THR A 29 -0.01 8.20 0.63
CA THR A 29 1.26 7.62 1.10
C THR A 29 1.84 8.31 2.34
N ASN A 30 1.45 9.55 2.63
CA ASN A 30 1.83 10.27 3.85
C ASN A 30 1.24 9.62 5.12
N HIS A 31 0.07 8.99 5.02
CA HIS A 31 -0.53 8.27 6.15
C HIS A 31 0.35 7.14 6.69
N VAL A 32 1.27 6.63 5.89
CA VAL A 32 2.20 5.58 6.33
C VAL A 32 3.14 6.13 7.40
N ASP A 33 3.68 7.32 7.17
CA ASP A 33 4.52 8.01 8.16
C ASP A 33 3.70 8.30 9.44
N ASP A 34 2.48 8.86 9.31
CA ASP A 34 1.59 9.13 10.43
C ASP A 34 1.28 7.86 11.25
N SER A 35 1.00 6.75 10.58
CA SER A 35 0.72 5.46 11.23
C SER A 35 1.93 4.99 12.05
N ILE A 36 3.13 5.10 11.49
CA ILE A 36 4.37 4.72 12.18
C ILE A 36 4.61 5.64 13.37
N GLU A 37 4.49 6.95 13.20
CA GLU A 37 4.71 7.95 14.26
C GLU A 37 3.72 7.80 15.40
N ASN A 38 2.45 7.53 15.10
CA ASN A 38 1.43 7.26 16.11
C ASN A 38 1.79 6.03 16.97
N ILE A 39 2.21 4.93 16.34
CA ILE A 39 2.64 3.74 17.07
C ILE A 39 3.92 4.00 17.87
N GLN A 40 4.88 4.73 17.31
CA GLN A 40 6.09 5.13 18.05
C GLN A 40 5.75 5.97 19.28
N GLY A 41 4.80 6.89 19.15
CA GLY A 41 4.31 7.71 20.25
C GLY A 41 3.74 6.84 21.37
N LEU A 42 2.89 5.87 21.05
CA LEU A 42 2.33 4.92 22.01
C LEU A 42 3.42 4.08 22.68
N LEU A 43 4.34 3.51 21.89
CA LEU A 43 5.42 2.70 22.42
C LEU A 43 6.35 3.54 23.35
N THR A 44 6.56 4.79 23.01
CA THR A 44 7.33 5.73 23.86
C THR A 44 6.62 5.98 25.18
N ALA A 45 5.32 6.27 25.16
CA ALA A 45 4.52 6.51 26.36
C ALA A 45 4.48 5.28 27.29
N MET A 46 4.59 4.09 26.72
CA MET A 46 4.63 2.81 27.46
C MET A 46 6.06 2.38 27.89
N ASN A 47 7.10 3.14 27.62
CA ASN A 47 8.52 2.75 27.81
C ASN A 47 8.92 1.48 27.03
N LEU A 48 8.35 1.28 25.86
CA LEU A 48 8.57 0.13 24.99
C LEU A 48 9.30 0.49 23.68
N LYS A 49 9.58 1.79 23.43
CA LYS A 49 10.36 2.23 22.27
C LYS A 49 11.72 1.51 22.26
N GLY A 50 12.10 0.99 21.11
CA GLY A 50 13.32 0.20 20.92
C GLY A 50 13.25 -1.25 21.42
N LYS A 51 12.19 -1.64 22.16
CA LYS A 51 11.97 -3.01 22.61
C LYS A 51 10.99 -3.76 21.68
N ILE A 52 9.98 -3.06 21.18
CA ILE A 52 8.99 -3.61 20.26
C ILE A 52 9.22 -3.03 18.88
N LYS A 53 9.26 -3.88 17.87
CA LYS A 53 9.44 -3.55 16.48
C LYS A 53 8.10 -3.45 15.78
N ILE A 54 8.00 -2.63 14.75
CA ILE A 54 6.83 -2.53 13.89
C ILE A 54 6.98 -3.50 12.73
N ALA A 55 5.92 -4.26 12.47
CA ALA A 55 5.76 -5.09 11.29
C ALA A 55 4.50 -4.66 10.55
N PHE A 56 4.65 -4.14 9.33
CA PHE A 56 3.57 -4.13 8.37
C PHE A 56 3.48 -5.53 7.77
N ASP A 57 2.72 -6.40 8.40
CA ASP A 57 2.60 -7.78 7.96
C ASP A 57 1.56 -7.97 6.85
N GLU A 58 0.73 -6.93 6.60
CA GLU A 58 -0.07 -6.79 5.40
C GLU A 58 -0.15 -5.33 4.94
N TRP A 59 0.14 -5.07 3.68
CA TRP A 59 -0.11 -3.78 3.05
C TRP A 59 -0.30 -3.92 1.53
N ASN A 60 -1.10 -3.04 0.95
CA ASN A 60 -1.29 -2.91 -0.50
C ASN A 60 -2.14 -1.66 -0.80
N LEU A 61 -2.08 -1.19 -2.06
CA LEU A 61 -3.05 -0.25 -2.61
C LEU A 61 -4.29 -1.03 -3.06
N ARG A 62 -5.43 -0.86 -2.38
CA ARG A 62 -6.64 -1.65 -2.67
C ARG A 62 -7.58 -1.04 -3.69
N SER A 63 -7.62 0.26 -3.77
CA SER A 63 -8.74 0.96 -4.40
C SER A 63 -8.35 1.90 -5.50
N TRP A 64 -7.13 1.87 -5.89
CA TRP A 64 -6.77 2.54 -7.10
C TRP A 64 -7.48 1.84 -8.27
N TYR A 65 -8.52 2.48 -8.78
CA TYR A 65 -9.27 2.04 -9.95
C TYR A 65 -9.37 0.51 -10.11
N HIS A 66 -9.94 -0.15 -9.11
CA HIS A 66 -10.25 -1.57 -9.17
C HIS A 66 -11.76 -1.76 -9.45
N PRO A 67 -12.21 -1.73 -10.69
CA PRO A 67 -13.65 -1.81 -11.01
C PRO A 67 -14.29 -3.10 -10.52
N ASN A 68 -13.49 -4.11 -10.22
CA ASN A 68 -13.93 -5.42 -9.80
C ASN A 68 -13.60 -5.73 -8.33
N VAL A 69 -13.09 -4.78 -7.58
CA VAL A 69 -13.00 -4.92 -6.14
C VAL A 69 -14.38 -4.69 -5.54
N PHE A 70 -15.16 -5.72 -5.55
CA PHE A 70 -16.36 -5.75 -4.76
C PHE A 70 -16.02 -5.97 -3.28
N HIS A 71 -15.95 -4.92 -2.52
CA HIS A 71 -16.54 -4.98 -1.20
C HIS A 71 -18.04 -5.17 -1.49
N GLN A 72 -18.57 -6.31 -1.11
CA GLN A 72 -19.94 -6.64 -1.36
C GLN A 72 -20.83 -5.41 -1.10
N PRO A 73 -21.24 -4.64 -2.14
CA PRO A 73 -22.17 -3.55 -1.92
C PRO A 73 -23.44 -4.20 -1.40
N MET A 74 -24.04 -3.66 -0.36
CA MET A 74 -25.37 -4.08 0.02
C MET A 74 -26.26 -4.01 -1.22
N GLY A 75 -26.75 -5.16 -1.69
CA GLY A 75 -27.60 -5.26 -2.87
C GLY A 75 -27.05 -6.07 -4.04
N VAL A 76 -25.81 -6.52 -3.99
CA VAL A 76 -25.30 -7.47 -5.00
C VAL A 76 -25.88 -8.85 -4.72
N THR A 77 -26.51 -9.43 -5.73
CA THR A 77 -27.07 -10.77 -5.61
C THR A 77 -25.95 -11.80 -5.47
N LYS A 78 -26.26 -12.94 -4.83
CA LYS A 78 -25.33 -14.06 -4.74
C LYS A 78 -24.86 -14.55 -6.11
N GLU A 79 -25.68 -14.40 -7.12
CA GLU A 79 -25.42 -14.76 -8.51
C GLU A 79 -24.37 -13.84 -9.13
N GLU A 80 -24.51 -12.53 -8.97
CA GLU A 80 -23.51 -11.54 -9.38
C GLU A 80 -22.18 -11.72 -8.64
N TYR A 81 -22.23 -12.12 -7.38
CA TYR A 81 -21.04 -12.43 -6.59
C TYR A 81 -20.37 -13.73 -7.03
N LEU A 82 -21.14 -14.71 -7.49
CA LEU A 82 -20.64 -16.02 -7.95
C LEU A 82 -20.45 -16.10 -9.47
N THR A 83 -20.85 -15.08 -10.24
CA THR A 83 -20.48 -15.02 -11.64
C THR A 83 -18.97 -15.17 -11.71
N PRO A 84 -18.45 -16.16 -12.47
CA PRO A 84 -17.02 -16.34 -12.59
C PRO A 84 -16.43 -15.02 -13.07
N ARG A 85 -15.92 -14.27 -12.16
CA ARG A 85 -14.90 -13.30 -12.51
C ARG A 85 -13.83 -14.13 -13.14
N ASP A 86 -13.34 -13.74 -14.26
CA ASP A 86 -12.00 -14.12 -14.57
C ASP A 86 -11.27 -14.00 -13.24
N GLU A 87 -10.85 -15.11 -12.68
CA GLU A 87 -10.31 -15.19 -11.33
C GLU A 87 -9.18 -14.19 -11.11
N ASN A 88 -8.79 -13.54 -12.18
CA ASN A 88 -7.71 -12.59 -12.30
C ASN A 88 -8.15 -11.21 -12.82
N ASP A 89 -9.41 -10.90 -12.79
CA ASP A 89 -9.95 -9.61 -13.23
C ASP A 89 -9.22 -8.40 -12.65
N GLN A 90 -8.75 -8.54 -11.44
CA GLN A 90 -7.98 -7.50 -10.77
C GLN A 90 -6.64 -7.22 -11.46
N ASN A 91 -6.24 -8.05 -12.40
CA ASN A 91 -5.02 -7.86 -13.18
C ASN A 91 -5.13 -6.69 -14.16
N ALA A 92 -6.29 -6.47 -14.70
CA ALA A 92 -6.52 -5.42 -15.69
C ALA A 92 -6.35 -4.01 -15.10
N THR A 93 -6.31 -3.90 -13.78
CA THR A 93 -6.29 -2.62 -13.06
C THR A 93 -4.93 -2.25 -12.49
N TYR A 94 -3.94 -3.12 -12.57
CA TYR A 94 -2.58 -2.83 -12.12
C TYR A 94 -1.87 -1.88 -13.09
N THR A 95 -1.40 -0.77 -12.54
CA THR A 95 -0.81 0.34 -13.30
C THR A 95 0.48 0.82 -12.66
N MET A 96 1.07 1.86 -13.21
CA MET A 96 2.20 2.53 -12.57
C MET A 96 1.83 3.21 -11.25
N ALA A 97 0.56 3.53 -11.02
CA ALA A 97 0.11 4.05 -9.72
C ALA A 97 0.39 3.06 -8.59
N ASP A 98 0.13 1.77 -8.82
CA ASP A 98 0.43 0.71 -7.84
C ASP A 98 1.93 0.61 -7.55
N ALA A 99 2.77 0.76 -8.58
CA ALA A 99 4.21 0.74 -8.43
C ALA A 99 4.71 1.96 -7.64
N VAL A 100 4.29 3.16 -8.01
CA VAL A 100 4.72 4.40 -7.35
C VAL A 100 4.23 4.43 -5.90
N PHE A 101 2.98 4.05 -5.64
CA PHE A 101 2.47 3.89 -4.29
C PHE A 101 3.35 2.92 -3.47
N SER A 102 3.67 1.76 -4.02
CA SER A 102 4.49 0.76 -3.35
C SER A 102 5.90 1.29 -3.04
N ALA A 103 6.49 2.04 -3.98
CA ALA A 103 7.79 2.67 -3.76
C ALA A 103 7.73 3.74 -2.65
N CYS A 104 6.69 4.58 -2.64
CA CYS A 104 6.48 5.57 -1.58
C CYS A 104 6.28 4.90 -0.21
N PHE A 105 5.49 3.82 -0.15
CA PHE A 105 5.29 3.03 1.06
C PHE A 105 6.61 2.49 1.61
N LEU A 106 7.42 1.85 0.77
CA LEU A 106 8.71 1.31 1.17
C LEU A 106 9.71 2.41 1.55
N ASN A 107 9.64 3.58 0.91
CA ASN A 107 10.43 4.74 1.31
C ASN A 107 10.06 5.24 2.71
N ALA A 108 8.77 5.27 3.05
CA ALA A 108 8.32 5.57 4.42
C ALA A 108 8.88 4.56 5.43
N CYS A 109 8.80 3.27 5.12
CA CYS A 109 9.41 2.23 5.97
C CYS A 109 10.92 2.43 6.14
N ASN A 110 11.63 2.82 5.09
CA ASN A 110 13.06 3.09 5.14
C ASN A 110 13.38 4.34 5.98
N ARG A 111 12.60 5.41 5.88
CA ARG A 111 12.76 6.60 6.75
C ARG A 111 12.66 6.24 8.24
N HIS A 112 11.84 5.26 8.57
CA HIS A 112 11.61 4.76 9.93
C HIS A 112 12.27 3.40 10.20
N CYS A 113 13.39 3.11 9.53
CA CYS A 113 14.06 1.81 9.62
C CYS A 113 14.60 1.49 11.03
N ASP A 114 14.66 2.46 11.94
CA ASP A 114 14.96 2.25 13.35
C ASP A 114 13.89 1.42 14.07
N VAL A 115 12.62 1.55 13.69
CA VAL A 115 11.48 0.86 14.31
C VAL A 115 10.75 -0.10 13.39
N VAL A 116 10.61 0.21 12.11
CA VAL A 116 10.00 -0.68 11.12
C VAL A 116 11.02 -1.71 10.66
N LYS A 117 10.71 -2.98 10.86
CA LYS A 117 11.63 -4.09 10.54
C LYS A 117 11.05 -5.12 9.59
N MET A 118 9.81 -4.95 9.20
CA MET A 118 9.11 -5.84 8.29
C MET A 118 8.03 -5.08 7.51
N ALA A 119 7.94 -5.35 6.21
CA ALA A 119 6.90 -4.82 5.34
C ALA A 119 6.51 -5.87 4.29
N ASN A 120 5.46 -6.63 4.56
CA ASN A 120 5.02 -7.72 3.71
C ASN A 120 3.88 -7.28 2.80
N PHE A 121 4.11 -7.37 1.51
CA PHE A 121 3.11 -7.10 0.49
C PHE A 121 2.05 -8.21 0.46
N ALA A 122 0.78 -7.87 0.53
CA ALA A 122 -0.30 -8.84 0.63
C ALA A 122 -1.35 -8.71 -0.48
N PRO A 123 -1.56 -9.80 -1.24
CA PRO A 123 -0.79 -11.04 -1.33
C PRO A 123 0.44 -10.89 -2.25
N THR A 124 1.27 -11.94 -2.35
CA THR A 124 2.42 -11.93 -3.27
C THR A 124 2.04 -12.45 -4.66
N VAL A 125 1.21 -13.47 -4.72
CA VAL A 125 0.83 -14.17 -5.96
C VAL A 125 -0.67 -14.03 -6.21
N ASN A 126 -1.03 -13.82 -7.45
CA ASN A 126 -2.41 -13.69 -7.95
C ASN A 126 -3.22 -12.60 -7.25
N THR A 127 -4.49 -12.52 -7.51
CA THR A 127 -5.39 -11.49 -6.96
C THR A 127 -4.76 -10.09 -7.13
N ARG A 128 -4.23 -9.50 -6.07
CA ARG A 128 -3.54 -8.20 -6.06
C ARG A 128 -2.02 -8.35 -5.89
N GLY A 129 -1.52 -9.57 -6.05
CA GLY A 129 -0.11 -9.88 -5.88
C GLY A 129 0.76 -9.29 -6.98
N CYS A 130 2.04 -9.18 -6.70
CA CYS A 130 3.03 -8.69 -7.67
C CYS A 130 3.37 -9.71 -8.78
N ILE A 131 3.01 -10.97 -8.59
CA ILE A 131 3.19 -12.06 -9.56
C ILE A 131 1.82 -12.61 -9.93
N PHE A 132 1.52 -12.61 -11.22
CA PHE A 132 0.32 -13.23 -11.74
C PHE A 132 0.67 -14.54 -12.46
N THR A 133 -0.04 -15.61 -12.16
CA THR A 133 0.18 -16.93 -12.76
C THR A 133 -1.02 -17.33 -13.61
N TYR A 134 -0.76 -17.96 -14.74
CA TYR A 134 -1.74 -18.57 -15.63
C TYR A 134 -1.14 -19.83 -16.26
N ASP A 135 -1.94 -20.60 -16.98
CA ASP A 135 -1.54 -21.93 -17.43
C ASP A 135 -0.26 -21.96 -18.27
N GLU A 136 -0.03 -20.91 -19.07
CA GLU A 136 1.11 -20.83 -19.98
C GLU A 136 2.32 -20.09 -19.37
N GLY A 137 2.20 -19.54 -18.17
CA GLY A 137 3.33 -18.80 -17.57
C GLY A 137 3.00 -17.87 -16.44
N ILE A 138 3.82 -16.84 -16.29
CA ILE A 138 3.68 -15.81 -15.27
C ILE A 138 3.79 -14.41 -15.88
N VAL A 139 3.13 -13.44 -15.25
CA VAL A 139 3.34 -12.02 -15.50
C VAL A 139 3.88 -11.37 -14.22
N LEU A 140 4.98 -10.66 -14.35
CA LEU A 140 5.53 -9.81 -13.31
C LEU A 140 4.90 -8.43 -13.43
N ARG A 141 4.10 -8.04 -12.46
CA ARG A 141 3.40 -6.75 -12.46
C ARG A 141 4.34 -5.59 -12.11
N SER A 142 3.90 -4.39 -12.32
CA SER A 142 4.66 -3.17 -12.01
C SER A 142 5.20 -3.15 -10.57
N THR A 143 4.42 -3.63 -9.61
CA THR A 143 4.82 -3.76 -8.22
C THR A 143 5.96 -4.75 -7.99
N TYR A 144 6.05 -5.83 -8.78
CA TYR A 144 7.19 -6.76 -8.71
C TYR A 144 8.51 -6.05 -8.95
N HIS A 145 8.55 -5.20 -9.98
CA HIS A 145 9.77 -4.48 -10.34
C HIS A 145 10.20 -3.48 -9.25
N VAL A 146 9.27 -2.95 -8.47
CA VAL A 146 9.61 -2.16 -7.29
C VAL A 146 10.35 -3.02 -6.27
N PHE A 147 9.83 -4.21 -5.94
CA PHE A 147 10.52 -5.12 -5.03
C PHE A 147 11.89 -5.55 -5.55
N ASP A 148 11.99 -5.81 -6.85
CA ASP A 148 13.27 -6.17 -7.49
C ASP A 148 14.31 -5.06 -7.31
N LEU A 149 13.93 -3.79 -7.52
CA LEU A 149 14.79 -2.64 -7.27
C LEU A 149 15.23 -2.54 -5.80
N TYR A 150 14.27 -2.69 -4.87
CA TYR A 150 14.55 -2.54 -3.43
C TYR A 150 15.39 -3.69 -2.87
N VAL A 151 15.21 -4.90 -3.38
CA VAL A 151 15.98 -6.07 -2.90
C VAL A 151 17.38 -6.11 -3.48
N ASN A 152 17.54 -5.73 -4.74
CA ASN A 152 18.78 -5.98 -5.47
C ASN A 152 19.65 -4.73 -5.66
N LEU A 153 19.09 -3.52 -5.56
CA LEU A 153 19.81 -2.29 -5.87
C LEU A 153 19.92 -1.29 -4.71
N LEU A 154 19.20 -1.49 -3.60
CA LEU A 154 19.42 -0.66 -2.42
C LEU A 154 20.75 -1.00 -1.73
N GLY A 155 21.36 0.03 -1.15
CA GLY A 155 22.48 -0.15 -0.24
C GLY A 155 22.04 -0.60 1.15
N ASP A 156 23.01 -0.92 1.99
CA ASP A 156 22.79 -1.43 3.36
C ASP A 156 22.49 -0.33 4.38
N THR A 157 22.66 0.93 3.99
CA THR A 157 22.52 2.07 4.89
C THR A 157 21.55 3.09 4.33
N VAL A 158 20.54 3.44 5.12
CA VAL A 158 19.66 4.56 4.84
C VAL A 158 20.38 5.86 5.19
N VAL A 159 20.34 6.81 4.29
CA VAL A 159 20.88 8.16 4.49
C VAL A 159 19.75 9.17 4.42
N ASP A 160 19.89 10.27 5.15
CA ASP A 160 18.96 11.37 5.04
C ASP A 160 19.01 11.96 3.63
N CYS A 161 17.85 12.18 3.06
CA CYS A 161 17.72 12.85 1.78
C CYS A 161 16.52 13.79 1.80
N TRP A 162 16.63 14.89 1.09
CA TRP A 162 15.53 15.83 0.88
C TRP A 162 15.61 16.40 -0.53
N CYS A 163 14.50 16.91 -1.00
CA CYS A 163 14.43 17.62 -2.26
C CYS A 163 14.14 19.11 -1.97
N GLU A 164 15.07 19.98 -2.34
CA GLU A 164 14.84 21.42 -2.29
C GLU A 164 13.87 21.81 -3.41
N ASP A 165 12.95 22.71 -3.11
CA ASP A 165 11.98 23.23 -4.05
C ASP A 165 11.12 22.18 -4.77
N ALA A 166 10.85 21.05 -4.09
CA ALA A 166 9.94 20.05 -4.64
C ALA A 166 8.58 20.69 -4.96
N PRO A 167 8.06 20.53 -6.19
CA PRO A 167 6.74 21.06 -6.50
C PRO A 167 5.69 20.40 -5.62
N LYS A 168 4.79 21.22 -5.08
CA LYS A 168 3.70 20.76 -4.22
C LYS A 168 2.37 21.02 -4.91
N MET A 169 1.41 20.13 -4.64
CA MET A 169 0.03 20.34 -5.04
C MET A 169 -0.92 19.97 -3.92
N THR A 170 -2.02 20.71 -3.81
CA THR A 170 -3.09 20.36 -2.88
C THR A 170 -4.03 19.37 -3.52
N VAL A 171 -4.19 18.22 -2.91
CA VAL A 171 -5.13 17.20 -3.35
C VAL A 171 -6.42 17.32 -2.55
N LYS A 172 -7.55 17.47 -3.24
CA LYS A 172 -8.87 17.43 -2.63
C LYS A 172 -9.42 16.01 -2.72
N SER A 173 -9.42 15.33 -1.61
CA SER A 173 -10.10 14.05 -1.49
C SER A 173 -11.59 14.26 -1.33
N LYS A 174 -12.40 13.31 -1.82
CA LYS A 174 -13.84 13.25 -1.54
C LYS A 174 -14.13 12.91 -0.09
N ALA A 175 -13.16 12.31 0.61
CA ALA A 175 -13.22 12.00 2.04
C ALA A 175 -12.73 13.13 2.95
N GLY A 176 -12.22 14.21 2.38
CA GLY A 176 -11.67 15.37 3.10
C GLY A 176 -10.51 16.01 2.33
N ALA A 177 -10.03 17.14 2.78
CA ALA A 177 -8.83 17.75 2.20
C ALA A 177 -7.59 17.02 2.77
N LEU A 178 -6.78 16.47 1.88
CA LEU A 178 -5.42 16.07 2.19
C LEU A 178 -4.54 17.26 1.81
N GLU A 179 -3.96 17.94 2.80
CA GLU A 179 -3.00 19.00 2.57
C GLU A 179 -1.59 18.41 2.58
N GLU A 180 -0.84 18.72 1.57
CA GLU A 180 0.60 18.47 1.49
C GLU A 180 1.38 19.76 1.30
#